data_cdeb159b840f2da57c125fc14867e85a
#
_entry.id   cdeb159b840f2da57c125fc14867e85a
#
_cell.length_a   1.000
_cell.length_b   1.000
_cell.length_c   1.000
_cell.angle_alpha   90.00
_cell.angle_beta   90.00
_cell.angle_gamma   90.00
#
_symmetry.space_group_name_H-M   'P 1'
#
loop_
_entity.id
_entity.type
_entity.pdbx_description
1 polymer ?
#
loop_
_entity_poly.entity_id
_entity_poly.type
_entity_poly.pdbx_seq_one_letter_code
_entity_poly.pdbx_strand_id
1 'polypeptide(L)'
;MCGLLALVGHAAGAITEETVDTVAGASHLMRHRGPDEPGTWADDQVVLGFNRLSIIDIAHSHQPLRWGPPEQPDRYVLVFNGEIYNYLELREALRAEFGARFATDGDG
;
A
#
# COMPACT_ATOMS: atom_id res chain seq x y z
N MET A 1 -6.71 -13.79 -1.11
CA MET A 1 -6.85 -12.44 -1.72
C MET A 1 -6.86 -11.41 -0.62
N CYS A 2 -6.05 -10.36 -0.78
CA CYS A 2 -5.96 -9.26 0.18
C CYS A 2 -7.29 -8.50 0.35
N GLY A 3 -7.40 -7.71 1.41
CA GLY A 3 -8.48 -6.74 1.61
C GLY A 3 -7.92 -5.33 1.67
N LEU A 4 -8.56 -4.36 1.04
CA LEU A 4 -8.18 -2.97 1.13
C LEU A 4 -9.41 -2.09 1.40
N LEU A 5 -9.17 -0.99 2.11
CA LEU A 5 -10.17 0.04 2.42
C LEU A 5 -9.50 1.40 2.30
N ALA A 6 -10.18 2.34 1.67
CA ALA A 6 -9.73 3.71 1.58
C ALA A 6 -10.86 4.67 1.95
N LEU A 7 -10.52 5.72 2.69
CA LEU A 7 -11.41 6.83 2.96
C LEU A 7 -10.69 8.12 2.57
N VAL A 8 -11.36 8.96 1.78
CA VAL A 8 -10.83 10.23 1.29
C VAL A 8 -11.69 11.37 1.83
N GLY A 9 -11.07 12.30 2.51
CA GLY A 9 -11.71 13.53 2.99
C GLY A 9 -11.83 14.58 1.88
N HIS A 10 -12.88 15.40 1.94
CA HIS A 10 -13.11 16.45 0.97
C HIS A 10 -12.32 17.74 1.22
N ALA A 11 -11.67 17.85 2.38
CA ALA A 11 -10.91 19.05 2.76
C ALA A 11 -9.64 18.64 3.52
N ALA A 12 -8.64 19.52 3.54
CA ALA A 12 -7.47 19.36 4.38
C ALA A 12 -7.88 19.24 5.87
N GLY A 13 -7.24 18.32 6.58
CA GLY A 13 -7.58 18.05 7.99
C GLY A 13 -8.88 17.27 8.21
N ALA A 14 -9.48 16.71 7.15
CA ALA A 14 -10.69 15.89 7.27
C ALA A 14 -10.45 14.55 7.97
N ILE A 15 -9.22 14.04 7.95
CA ILE A 15 -8.82 12.81 8.62
C ILE A 15 -8.34 13.13 10.03
N THR A 16 -9.06 12.62 11.02
CA THR A 16 -8.74 12.71 12.44
C THR A 16 -8.24 11.38 12.98
N GLU A 17 -7.68 11.34 14.18
CA GLU A 17 -7.31 10.09 14.86
C GLU A 17 -8.51 9.15 14.98
N GLU A 18 -9.69 9.66 15.31
CA GLU A 18 -10.92 8.88 15.37
C GLU A 18 -11.27 8.26 14.00
N THR A 19 -11.05 9.00 12.91
CA THR A 19 -11.25 8.49 11.54
C THR A 19 -10.29 7.36 11.23
N VAL A 20 -9.01 7.51 11.60
CA VAL A 20 -7.98 6.47 11.42
C VAL A 20 -8.35 5.21 12.20
N ASP A 21 -8.72 5.34 13.47
CA ASP A 21 -9.13 4.23 14.32
C ASP A 21 -10.38 3.51 13.77
N THR A 22 -11.33 4.27 13.26
CA THR A 22 -12.55 3.74 12.63
C THR A 22 -12.21 2.91 11.39
N VAL A 23 -11.33 3.42 10.52
CA VAL A 23 -10.89 2.71 9.31
C VAL A 23 -10.06 1.47 9.67
N ALA A 24 -9.17 1.56 10.66
CA ALA A 24 -8.41 0.42 11.15
C ALA A 24 -9.33 -0.67 11.70
N GLY A 25 -10.34 -0.31 12.49
CA GLY A 25 -11.36 -1.23 13.00
C GLY A 25 -12.20 -1.87 11.88
N ALA A 26 -12.63 -1.08 10.91
CA ALA A 26 -13.36 -1.58 9.74
C ALA A 26 -12.47 -2.50 8.88
N SER A 27 -11.20 -2.16 8.70
CA SER A 27 -10.22 -3.01 8.02
C SER A 27 -10.06 -4.37 8.72
N HIS A 28 -10.09 -4.39 10.05
CA HIS A 28 -10.03 -5.64 10.82
C HIS A 28 -11.17 -6.62 10.49
N LEU A 29 -12.36 -6.14 10.12
CA LEU A 29 -13.45 -6.99 9.68
C LEU A 29 -13.15 -7.76 8.40
N MET A 30 -12.21 -7.26 7.59
CA MET A 30 -11.75 -7.92 6.38
C MET A 30 -10.55 -8.85 6.60
N ARG A 31 -10.15 -9.11 7.85
CA ARG A 31 -8.97 -9.95 8.17
C ARG A 31 -9.04 -11.35 7.55
N HIS A 32 -10.25 -11.89 7.35
CA HIS A 32 -10.44 -13.18 6.68
C HIS A 32 -9.93 -13.19 5.23
N ARG A 33 -9.77 -12.03 4.60
CA ARG A 33 -9.23 -11.89 3.24
C ARG A 33 -7.72 -11.87 3.19
N GLY A 34 -7.08 -11.36 4.23
CA GLY A 34 -5.63 -11.28 4.35
C GLY A 34 -5.20 -11.36 5.81
N PRO A 35 -5.08 -12.60 6.34
CA PRO A 35 -4.82 -12.81 7.76
C PRO A 35 -3.38 -12.56 8.18
N ASP A 36 -2.45 -12.44 7.20
CA ASP A 36 -1.02 -12.46 7.49
C ASP A 36 -0.52 -11.15 8.08
N GLU A 37 -0.99 -10.02 7.52
CA GLU A 37 -0.48 -8.71 7.93
C GLU A 37 -1.53 -7.60 7.76
N PRO A 38 -1.93 -6.89 8.83
CA PRO A 38 -2.67 -5.64 8.73
C PRO A 38 -1.72 -4.47 8.49
N GLY A 39 -2.16 -3.47 7.73
CA GLY A 39 -1.45 -2.22 7.52
C GLY A 39 -2.40 -1.04 7.49
N THR A 40 -1.95 0.10 7.98
CA THR A 40 -2.70 1.36 7.93
C THR A 40 -1.73 2.50 7.65
N TRP A 41 -2.14 3.41 6.78
CA TRP A 41 -1.44 4.66 6.52
C TRP A 41 -2.46 5.79 6.42
N ALA A 42 -2.10 6.98 6.91
CA ALA A 42 -2.96 8.15 6.82
C ALA A 42 -2.14 9.44 6.69
N ASP A 43 -2.74 10.42 6.02
CA ASP A 43 -2.37 11.84 6.08
C ASP A 43 -3.60 12.68 6.49
N ASP A 44 -3.59 13.97 6.21
CA ASP A 44 -4.68 14.88 6.57
C ASP A 44 -5.93 14.74 5.67
N GLN A 45 -5.85 14.02 4.56
CA GLN A 45 -6.91 13.88 3.58
C GLN A 45 -7.30 12.43 3.27
N VAL A 46 -6.42 11.46 3.50
CA VAL A 46 -6.63 10.06 3.11
C VAL A 46 -6.25 9.13 4.25
N VAL A 47 -7.02 8.08 4.46
CA VAL A 47 -6.61 6.93 5.24
C VAL A 47 -6.78 5.64 4.41
N LEU A 48 -5.75 4.81 4.42
CA LEU A 48 -5.69 3.53 3.72
C LEU A 48 -5.54 2.40 4.75
N GLY A 49 -6.42 1.41 4.68
CA GLY A 49 -6.34 0.18 5.44
C GLY A 49 -6.08 -1.01 4.52
N PHE A 50 -5.24 -1.94 4.95
CA PHE A 50 -4.88 -3.11 4.17
C PHE A 50 -4.74 -4.36 5.04
N ASN A 51 -5.20 -5.49 4.52
CA ASN A 51 -4.96 -6.81 5.08
C ASN A 51 -4.31 -7.68 4.02
N ARG A 52 -3.07 -8.07 4.26
CA ARG A 52 -2.24 -8.81 3.31
C ARG A 52 -2.46 -10.31 3.43
N LEU A 53 -2.59 -10.95 2.28
CA LEU A 53 -2.29 -12.37 2.09
C LEU A 53 -0.95 -12.45 1.37
N SER A 54 0.08 -12.93 2.08
CA SER A 54 1.46 -12.94 1.60
C SER A 54 1.70 -14.12 0.67
N ILE A 55 1.87 -13.88 -0.63
CA ILE A 55 2.14 -14.90 -1.64
C ILE A 55 3.52 -14.70 -2.25
N ILE A 56 3.88 -13.47 -2.60
CA ILE A 56 5.16 -13.09 -3.22
C ILE A 56 5.87 -12.08 -2.31
N ASP A 57 7.20 -12.18 -2.21
CA ASP A 57 8.07 -11.30 -1.43
C ASP A 57 7.54 -11.02 -0.01
N ILE A 58 7.40 -12.10 0.75
CA ILE A 58 6.80 -12.09 2.09
C ILE A 58 7.50 -11.09 3.02
N ALA A 59 8.83 -10.96 2.88
CA ALA A 59 9.65 -10.19 3.81
C ALA A 59 9.73 -8.69 3.50
N HIS A 60 9.52 -8.24 2.25
CA HIS A 60 9.84 -6.88 1.83
C HIS A 60 8.67 -6.10 1.24
N SER A 61 7.59 -6.75 0.81
CA SER A 61 6.43 -6.08 0.20
C SER A 61 5.32 -5.80 1.21
N HIS A 62 5.68 -5.19 2.35
CA HIS A 62 4.71 -4.74 3.35
C HIS A 62 3.85 -3.61 2.78
N GLN A 63 2.53 -3.70 2.97
CA GLN A 63 1.61 -2.67 2.48
C GLN A 63 0.98 -1.88 3.64
N PRO A 64 0.66 -0.61 3.44
CA PRO A 64 0.81 0.19 2.22
C PRO A 64 2.26 0.42 1.81
N LEU A 65 2.56 0.26 0.50
CA LEU A 65 3.86 0.57 -0.09
C LEU A 65 4.04 2.09 -0.17
N ARG A 66 5.24 2.56 0.15
CA ARG A 66 5.56 4.00 0.13
C ARG A 66 6.76 4.26 -0.76
N TRP A 67 6.67 5.30 -1.55
CA TRP A 67 7.76 5.72 -2.40
C TRP A 67 7.82 7.23 -2.55
N GLY A 68 9.02 7.78 -2.53
CA GLY A 68 9.28 9.18 -2.76
C GLY A 68 10.77 9.51 -2.60
N PRO A 69 11.15 10.74 -2.96
CA PRO A 69 12.49 11.23 -2.72
C PRO A 69 12.73 11.44 -1.21
N PRO A 70 14.00 11.57 -0.76
CA PRO A 70 14.33 11.71 0.66
C PRO A 70 13.59 12.85 1.37
N GLU A 71 13.35 13.95 0.66
CA GLU A 71 12.62 15.12 1.19
C GLU A 71 11.10 14.91 1.27
N GLN A 72 10.57 13.89 0.60
CA GLN A 72 9.15 13.54 0.61
C GLN A 72 8.98 12.02 0.44
N PRO A 73 9.31 11.22 1.47
CA PRO A 73 9.37 9.76 1.38
C PRO A 73 8.01 9.09 1.08
N ASP A 74 6.92 9.74 1.46
CA ASP A 74 5.55 9.26 1.25
C ASP A 74 4.84 10.02 0.10
N ARG A 75 5.59 10.48 -0.91
CA ARG A 75 4.99 11.17 -2.06
C ARG A 75 3.94 10.32 -2.77
N TYR A 76 4.17 9.02 -2.83
CA TYR A 76 3.21 8.05 -3.34
C TYR A 76 3.03 6.94 -2.31
N VAL A 77 1.78 6.60 -2.04
CA VAL A 77 1.39 5.51 -1.16
C VAL A 77 0.43 4.61 -1.93
N LEU A 78 0.74 3.32 -1.98
CA LEU A 78 -0.01 2.34 -2.76
C LEU A 78 -0.52 1.23 -1.85
N VAL A 79 -1.80 0.91 -1.95
CA VAL A 79 -2.39 -0.36 -1.55
C VAL A 79 -2.82 -1.11 -2.81
N PHE A 80 -2.42 -2.36 -2.92
CA PHE A 80 -2.58 -3.13 -4.14
C PHE A 80 -3.10 -4.54 -3.83
N ASN A 81 -4.23 -4.89 -4.42
CA ASN A 81 -4.80 -6.23 -4.39
C ASN A 81 -4.94 -6.76 -5.81
N GLY A 82 -3.93 -7.43 -6.31
CA GLY A 82 -3.85 -7.96 -7.66
C GLY A 82 -2.53 -8.65 -7.90
N GLU A 83 -2.26 -8.98 -9.16
CA GLU A 83 -1.01 -9.55 -9.62
C GLU A 83 -0.63 -8.95 -10.98
N ILE A 84 0.63 -8.55 -11.14
CA ILE A 84 1.21 -8.12 -12.41
C ILE A 84 2.06 -9.28 -12.94
N TYR A 85 1.47 -10.12 -13.77
CA TYR A 85 2.09 -11.39 -14.21
C TYR A 85 3.42 -11.22 -14.94
N ASN A 86 3.59 -10.13 -15.68
CA ASN A 86 4.83 -9.80 -16.41
C ASN A 86 5.69 -8.76 -15.67
N TYR A 87 5.64 -8.72 -14.34
CA TYR A 87 6.36 -7.71 -13.56
C TYR A 87 7.89 -7.79 -13.74
N LEU A 88 8.45 -8.97 -13.96
CA LEU A 88 9.89 -9.13 -14.19
C LEU A 88 10.34 -8.43 -15.47
N GLU A 89 9.63 -8.64 -16.58
CA GLU A 89 9.90 -7.99 -17.86
C GLU A 89 9.71 -6.48 -17.77
N LEU A 90 8.67 -6.01 -17.07
CA LEU A 90 8.43 -4.59 -16.83
C LEU A 90 9.55 -3.96 -16.00
N ARG A 91 10.03 -4.63 -14.96
CA ARG A 91 11.16 -4.15 -14.15
C ARG A 91 12.43 -3.97 -14.98
N GLU A 92 12.75 -4.94 -15.85
CA GLU A 92 13.90 -4.86 -16.73
C GLU A 92 13.78 -3.69 -17.72
N ALA A 93 12.62 -3.53 -18.36
CA ALA A 93 12.35 -2.44 -19.26
C ALA A 93 12.46 -1.07 -18.58
N LEU A 94 11.85 -0.90 -17.41
CA LEU A 94 11.90 0.34 -16.63
C LEU A 94 13.31 0.67 -16.13
N ARG A 95 14.11 -0.33 -15.76
CA ARG A 95 15.53 -0.12 -15.44
C ARG A 95 16.33 0.34 -16.63
N ALA A 96 16.13 -0.30 -17.79
CA ALA A 96 16.88 0.00 -19.02
C ALA A 96 16.53 1.37 -19.58
N GLU A 97 15.22 1.74 -19.61
CA GLU A 97 14.77 2.97 -20.25
C GLU A 97 14.85 4.19 -19.32
N PHE A 98 14.57 4.02 -18.03
CA PHE A 98 14.41 5.14 -17.10
C PHE A 98 15.36 5.08 -15.89
N GLY A 99 16.19 4.05 -15.77
CA GLY A 99 17.03 3.86 -14.60
C GLY A 99 16.23 3.64 -13.32
N ALA A 100 15.03 3.06 -13.43
CA ALA A 100 14.13 2.87 -12.28
C ALA A 100 14.77 2.00 -11.18
N ARG A 101 14.54 2.40 -9.94
CA ARG A 101 14.98 1.65 -8.75
C ARG A 101 13.76 1.08 -8.06
N PHE A 102 13.85 -0.17 -7.66
CA PHE A 102 12.77 -0.88 -6.96
C PHE A 102 13.18 -1.17 -5.52
N ALA A 103 12.28 -0.93 -4.59
CA ALA A 103 12.48 -1.17 -3.16
C ALA A 103 12.08 -2.59 -2.75
N THR A 104 11.28 -3.27 -3.57
CA THR A 104 10.74 -4.61 -3.31
C THR A 104 11.12 -5.56 -4.45
N ASP A 105 10.99 -6.86 -4.22
CA ASP A 105 11.18 -7.89 -5.24
C ASP A 105 9.85 -8.43 -5.79
N GLY A 106 8.72 -7.98 -5.27
CA GLY A 106 7.38 -8.32 -5.72
C GLY A 106 6.90 -7.50 -6.93
N ASP A 107 5.64 -7.66 -7.24
CA ASP A 107 4.93 -6.98 -8.33
C ASP A 107 4.23 -5.67 -7.92
N GLY A 108 4.31 -5.33 -6.64
CA GLY A 108 3.77 -4.10 -6.06
C GLY A 108 4.80 -3.00 -5.87
#